data_68e317852f15ee54212f7ed89057fecb
#
_entry.id   68e317852f15ee54212f7ed89057fecb
#
_cell.length_a   1.000
_cell.length_b   1.000
_cell.length_c   1.000
_cell.angle_alpha   90.00
_cell.angle_beta   90.00
_cell.angle_gamma   90.00
#
_symmetry.space_group_name_H-M   'P 1'
#
loop_
_entity.id
_entity.type
_entity.pdbx_description
1 polymer ?
#
loop_
_entity_poly.entity_id
_entity_poly.type
_entity_poly.pdbx_seq_one_letter_code
_entity_poly.pdbx_strand_id
1 'polypeptide(L)'
;MGEQSLKNIARPVLVYALRPGGIAGLPATSLTSTVTAPRLSIVVLPFTNLSDDREQQYFADGITEDLTTDLSRLANMFVISRNTAFTYRNKPVDTKQIGRDLCVRYVLEGSVRLSGNRVRVTAQLIDAGTDAHLWAERFDRDTEDLFALQDEIVSRLANALGVELIAAEVSRPAEHPDTLDYILRGRAALLKPRTPDIYREAINLFERALALDPQSVEAKSRLAHSLENRVSNGMTNSAPSDLARAEMLIDQALAASPLYALAHFVKGHLLRAQQRWEEAIPEYEAALALDRNLAGALTNLAQCKLYAGSIEEVIPLAEQAIRLSPRDPGICHCYYWIGTVHLLQSRIDEAIVWLEKARSAVPAQPFYHSRLAAAYALRGEIERAAGELAEARRLEAGGLFSSISRLKAFPGAGAWRGVPRIRALYEATYFAGLRKAGMPEE
;
A
#
# COMPACT_ATOMS: atom_id res chain seq x y z
N MET A 1 12.27 46.63 -21.59
CA MET A 1 13.64 46.68 -21.03
C MET A 1 14.57 45.62 -21.62
N GLY A 2 14.09 44.62 -22.31
CA GLY A 2 14.94 43.60 -22.93
C GLY A 2 15.53 42.55 -21.97
N GLU A 3 16.44 41.73 -22.51
CA GLU A 3 17.11 40.69 -21.70
C GLU A 3 18.07 41.32 -20.67
N GLN A 4 17.97 40.88 -19.44
CA GLN A 4 18.79 41.30 -18.31
C GLN A 4 19.48 40.12 -17.66
N SER A 5 20.77 40.28 -17.34
CA SER A 5 21.53 39.28 -16.59
C SER A 5 21.36 39.56 -15.09
N LEU A 6 20.73 38.65 -14.37
CA LEU A 6 20.51 38.78 -12.93
C LEU A 6 21.53 37.96 -12.15
N LYS A 7 22.00 38.50 -11.03
CA LYS A 7 22.98 37.84 -10.16
C LYS A 7 22.39 36.49 -9.67
N ASN A 8 23.11 35.39 -9.87
CA ASN A 8 22.71 34.01 -9.52
C ASN A 8 21.69 33.34 -10.45
N ILE A 9 21.42 33.89 -11.64
CA ILE A 9 20.59 33.22 -12.66
C ILE A 9 21.46 32.95 -13.88
N ALA A 10 21.62 31.70 -14.26
CA ALA A 10 22.53 31.24 -15.31
C ALA A 10 22.08 31.59 -16.76
N ARG A 11 20.84 32.05 -16.93
CA ARG A 11 20.29 32.45 -18.23
C ARG A 11 19.71 33.86 -18.16
N PRO A 12 19.85 34.70 -19.24
CA PRO A 12 19.20 35.99 -19.28
C PRO A 12 17.68 35.88 -19.12
N VAL A 13 17.09 36.79 -18.35
CA VAL A 13 15.64 36.87 -18.10
C VAL A 13 15.10 38.10 -18.83
N LEU A 14 13.99 37.90 -19.57
CA LEU A 14 13.26 39.00 -20.19
C LEU A 14 12.54 39.81 -19.11
N VAL A 15 12.94 41.07 -18.95
CA VAL A 15 12.36 41.96 -17.93
C VAL A 15 11.47 42.99 -18.62
N TYR A 16 10.20 43.05 -18.20
CA TYR A 16 9.22 44.02 -18.66
C TYR A 16 8.96 45.06 -17.57
N ALA A 17 9.01 46.33 -17.95
CA ALA A 17 8.59 47.41 -17.04
C ALA A 17 7.13 47.78 -17.32
N LEU A 18 6.25 47.64 -16.35
CA LEU A 18 4.90 48.16 -16.40
C LEU A 18 4.88 49.62 -15.97
N ARG A 19 4.44 50.54 -16.85
CA ARG A 19 4.21 51.93 -16.49
C ARG A 19 2.76 52.10 -16.00
N PRO A 20 2.52 52.85 -14.94
CA PRO A 20 1.16 53.01 -14.38
C PRO A 20 0.11 53.55 -15.36
N GLY A 21 0.47 54.23 -16.44
CA GLY A 21 -0.43 54.76 -17.46
C GLY A 21 -0.73 53.81 -18.63
N GLY A 22 -0.08 52.66 -18.74
CA GLY A 22 -0.22 51.72 -19.88
C GLY A 22 -1.31 50.66 -19.75
N ILE A 23 -2.02 50.61 -18.62
CA ILE A 23 -3.00 49.57 -18.32
C ILE A 23 -4.42 49.92 -18.81
N ALA A 24 -4.71 51.19 -19.11
CA ALA A 24 -6.04 51.67 -19.47
C ALA A 24 -6.54 51.34 -20.89
N GLY A 25 -5.71 50.67 -21.70
CA GLY A 25 -6.07 50.38 -23.11
C GLY A 25 -5.95 48.92 -23.55
N LEU A 26 -5.66 47.98 -22.60
CA LEU A 26 -5.75 46.57 -22.90
C LEU A 26 -7.23 46.17 -22.88
N PRO A 27 -7.76 45.49 -23.93
CA PRO A 27 -9.07 44.91 -23.82
C PRO A 27 -9.05 44.02 -22.57
N ALA A 28 -10.07 44.18 -21.70
CA ALA A 28 -10.34 43.27 -20.63
C ALA A 28 -10.70 41.90 -21.27
N THR A 29 -9.68 41.22 -21.80
CA THR A 29 -9.74 39.79 -21.97
C THR A 29 -9.87 39.29 -20.55
N SER A 30 -11.11 38.95 -20.18
CA SER A 30 -11.36 38.24 -18.95
C SER A 30 -10.48 36.99 -18.97
N LEU A 31 -9.30 37.08 -18.32
CA LEU A 31 -8.53 35.93 -17.89
C LEU A 31 -9.34 35.26 -16.74
N THR A 32 -10.57 34.88 -17.06
CA THR A 32 -11.17 33.73 -16.41
C THR A 32 -10.52 32.50 -17.02
N SER A 33 -9.20 32.38 -16.90
CA SER A 33 -8.60 31.07 -16.73
C SER A 33 -9.19 30.59 -15.41
N THR A 34 -10.27 29.84 -15.49
CA THR A 34 -10.68 28.98 -14.40
C THR A 34 -9.50 28.08 -14.15
N VAL A 35 -8.66 28.46 -13.19
CA VAL A 35 -7.58 27.58 -12.70
C VAL A 35 -8.29 26.37 -12.16
N THR A 36 -8.37 25.34 -12.98
CA THR A 36 -9.00 24.08 -12.58
C THR A 36 -8.11 23.44 -11.53
N ALA A 37 -8.68 23.12 -10.38
CA ALA A 37 -7.95 22.44 -9.32
C ALA A 37 -7.29 21.17 -9.88
N PRO A 38 -6.02 20.88 -9.53
CA PRO A 38 -5.40 19.62 -9.90
C PRO A 38 -6.30 18.45 -9.44
N ARG A 39 -6.40 17.40 -10.24
CA ARG A 39 -7.36 16.31 -10.04
C ARG A 39 -7.20 15.65 -8.68
N LEU A 40 -5.98 15.30 -8.30
CA LEU A 40 -5.64 14.79 -6.98
C LEU A 40 -5.08 15.94 -6.14
N SER A 41 -5.93 16.83 -5.65
CA SER A 41 -5.54 17.98 -4.84
C SER A 41 -6.36 18.03 -3.56
N ILE A 42 -5.68 18.18 -2.43
CA ILE A 42 -6.28 18.10 -1.09
C ILE A 42 -5.70 19.16 -0.16
N VAL A 43 -6.54 19.65 0.74
CA VAL A 43 -6.13 20.35 1.95
C VAL A 43 -6.55 19.54 3.17
N VAL A 44 -5.63 19.36 4.12
CA VAL A 44 -5.91 18.83 5.46
C VAL A 44 -6.15 20.00 6.38
N LEU A 45 -7.39 20.25 6.78
CA LEU A 45 -7.72 21.30 7.72
C LEU A 45 -7.24 20.94 9.13
N PRO A 46 -6.90 21.93 9.96
CA PRO A 46 -6.53 21.68 11.36
C PRO A 46 -7.61 20.89 12.07
N PHE A 47 -7.26 19.73 12.62
CA PHE A 47 -8.19 18.91 13.38
C PHE A 47 -8.65 19.67 14.64
N THR A 48 -9.94 19.61 14.91
CA THR A 48 -10.53 20.31 16.05
C THR A 48 -10.32 19.49 17.32
N ASN A 49 -9.70 20.09 18.33
CA ASN A 49 -9.65 19.49 19.66
C ASN A 49 -11.02 19.67 20.37
N LEU A 50 -11.69 18.54 20.61
CA LEU A 50 -12.95 18.46 21.36
C LEU A 50 -12.76 17.95 22.79
N SER A 51 -11.52 17.91 23.28
CA SER A 51 -11.20 17.56 24.66
C SER A 51 -11.46 18.76 25.60
N ASP A 52 -11.72 18.47 26.87
CA ASP A 52 -11.88 19.52 27.90
C ASP A 52 -10.54 20.23 28.19
N ASP A 53 -9.42 19.59 27.89
CA ASP A 53 -8.07 20.12 28.10
C ASP A 53 -7.54 20.75 26.80
N ARG A 54 -7.33 22.06 26.84
CA ARG A 54 -6.75 22.84 25.74
C ARG A 54 -5.27 22.55 25.50
N GLU A 55 -4.55 22.08 26.49
CA GLU A 55 -3.12 21.73 26.34
C GLU A 55 -2.94 20.53 25.39
N GLN A 56 -3.97 19.75 25.17
CA GLN A 56 -3.95 18.62 24.21
C GLN A 56 -4.12 19.04 22.74
N GLN A 57 -4.14 20.34 22.44
CA GLN A 57 -4.22 20.83 21.05
C GLN A 57 -3.02 20.35 20.20
N TYR A 58 -1.84 20.16 20.83
CA TYR A 58 -0.66 19.67 20.12
C TYR A 58 -0.87 18.33 19.43
N PHE A 59 -1.68 17.44 20.01
CA PHE A 59 -1.96 16.12 19.44
C PHE A 59 -2.83 16.25 18.17
N ALA A 60 -3.86 17.10 18.18
CA ALA A 60 -4.67 17.38 17.00
C ALA A 60 -3.85 18.07 15.89
N ASP A 61 -2.94 18.96 16.27
CA ASP A 61 -2.03 19.64 15.34
C ASP A 61 -1.01 18.67 14.75
N GLY A 62 -0.48 17.74 15.55
CA GLY A 62 0.43 16.69 15.11
C GLY A 62 -0.21 15.76 14.08
N ILE A 63 -1.44 15.29 14.32
CA ILE A 63 -2.20 14.49 13.34
C ILE A 63 -2.36 15.26 12.02
N THR A 64 -2.70 16.55 12.08
CA THR A 64 -2.85 17.39 10.87
C THR A 64 -1.55 17.50 10.08
N GLU A 65 -0.42 17.71 10.76
CA GLU A 65 0.90 17.87 10.16
C GLU A 65 1.40 16.57 9.53
N ASP A 66 1.28 15.45 10.25
CA ASP A 66 1.71 14.15 9.78
C ASP A 66 0.86 13.67 8.60
N LEU A 67 -0.48 13.87 8.65
CA LEU A 67 -1.35 13.58 7.51
C LEU A 67 -0.98 14.41 6.27
N THR A 68 -0.70 15.71 6.45
CA THR A 68 -0.25 16.56 5.35
C THR A 68 1.05 16.03 4.75
N THR A 69 1.97 15.59 5.59
CA THR A 69 3.26 15.03 5.18
C THR A 69 3.09 13.69 4.46
N ASP A 70 2.32 12.77 5.01
CA ASP A 70 2.14 11.43 4.44
C ASP A 70 1.35 11.47 3.13
N LEU A 71 0.32 12.32 3.05
CA LEU A 71 -0.42 12.51 1.79
C LEU A 71 0.45 13.16 0.70
N SER A 72 1.41 14.01 1.05
CA SER A 72 2.33 14.61 0.07
C SER A 72 3.32 13.62 -0.55
N ARG A 73 3.49 12.43 0.06
CA ARG A 73 4.30 11.33 -0.49
C ARG A 73 3.54 10.49 -1.51
N LEU A 74 2.22 10.62 -1.58
CA LEU A 74 1.42 9.90 -2.57
C LEU A 74 1.68 10.45 -3.97
N ALA A 75 1.92 9.55 -4.92
CA ALA A 75 2.19 9.93 -6.31
C ALA A 75 1.04 10.75 -6.90
N ASN A 76 1.38 11.84 -7.58
CA ASN A 76 0.47 12.79 -8.22
C ASN A 76 -0.48 13.53 -7.26
N MET A 77 -0.25 13.50 -5.94
CA MET A 77 -1.03 14.24 -4.96
C MET A 77 -0.49 15.66 -4.81
N PHE A 78 -1.34 16.65 -5.04
CA PHE A 78 -1.07 18.05 -4.70
C PHE A 78 -1.66 18.35 -3.32
N VAL A 79 -0.83 18.59 -2.34
CA VAL A 79 -1.24 18.83 -0.96
C VAL A 79 -0.93 20.27 -0.55
N ILE A 80 -1.93 20.96 -0.04
CA ILE A 80 -1.75 22.32 0.50
C ILE A 80 -0.87 22.27 1.76
N SER A 81 0.08 23.18 1.85
CA SER A 81 0.98 23.26 2.98
C SER A 81 0.25 23.49 4.31
N ARG A 82 0.79 22.92 5.39
CA ARG A 82 0.32 23.10 6.77
C ARG A 82 0.06 24.56 7.10
N ASN A 83 1.00 25.45 6.82
CA ASN A 83 0.88 26.88 7.19
C ASN A 83 -0.35 27.53 6.53
N THR A 84 -0.64 27.22 5.28
CA THR A 84 -1.83 27.70 4.57
C THR A 84 -3.10 27.09 5.18
N ALA A 85 -3.14 25.80 5.43
CA ALA A 85 -4.29 25.12 6.03
C ALA A 85 -4.63 25.70 7.41
N PHE A 86 -3.63 26.00 8.23
CA PHE A 86 -3.79 26.56 9.57
C PHE A 86 -4.37 27.99 9.58
N THR A 87 -4.37 28.70 8.48
CA THR A 87 -5.08 30.00 8.38
C THR A 87 -6.61 29.86 8.46
N TYR A 88 -7.12 28.64 8.26
CA TYR A 88 -8.55 28.32 8.36
C TYR A 88 -8.97 27.83 9.76
N ARG A 89 -8.06 27.74 10.72
CA ARG A 89 -8.36 27.33 12.09
C ARG A 89 -9.46 28.22 12.69
N ASN A 90 -10.50 27.60 13.28
CA ASN A 90 -11.62 28.24 13.93
C ASN A 90 -12.40 29.25 13.05
N LYS A 91 -12.25 29.15 11.74
CA LYS A 91 -13.05 29.96 10.81
C LYS A 91 -14.25 29.15 10.31
N PRO A 92 -15.47 29.68 10.41
CA PRO A 92 -16.64 29.06 9.79
C PRO A 92 -16.60 29.34 8.28
N VAL A 93 -15.83 28.59 7.54
CA VAL A 93 -15.70 28.73 6.08
C VAL A 93 -16.32 27.50 5.42
N ASP A 94 -17.16 27.75 4.44
CA ASP A 94 -17.78 26.72 3.60
C ASP A 94 -16.70 25.94 2.81
N THR A 95 -16.82 24.64 2.77
CA THR A 95 -15.92 23.72 2.07
C THR A 95 -15.75 24.10 0.60
N LYS A 96 -16.83 24.51 -0.07
CA LYS A 96 -16.77 25.01 -1.46
C LYS A 96 -15.93 26.28 -1.59
N GLN A 97 -15.99 27.16 -0.59
CA GLN A 97 -15.18 28.37 -0.58
C GLN A 97 -13.70 28.02 -0.41
N ILE A 98 -13.36 27.11 0.53
CA ILE A 98 -12.00 26.62 0.73
C ILE A 98 -11.46 26.01 -0.57
N GLY A 99 -12.26 25.18 -1.26
CA GLY A 99 -11.87 24.59 -2.54
C GLY A 99 -11.56 25.62 -3.62
N ARG A 100 -12.32 26.71 -3.70
CA ARG A 100 -12.06 27.83 -4.62
C ARG A 100 -10.83 28.63 -4.24
N ASP A 101 -10.70 29.00 -2.97
CA ASP A 101 -9.62 29.85 -2.47
C ASP A 101 -8.24 29.19 -2.61
N LEU A 102 -8.20 27.88 -2.35
CA LEU A 102 -6.96 27.09 -2.39
C LEU A 102 -6.76 26.33 -3.71
N CYS A 103 -7.73 26.41 -4.62
CA CYS A 103 -7.73 25.66 -5.88
C CYS A 103 -7.50 24.15 -5.63
N VAL A 104 -8.23 23.58 -4.67
CA VAL A 104 -8.18 22.14 -4.35
C VAL A 104 -9.54 21.50 -4.55
N ARG A 105 -9.50 20.21 -4.89
CA ARG A 105 -10.69 19.40 -5.14
C ARG A 105 -11.24 18.75 -3.87
N TYR A 106 -10.37 18.39 -2.95
CA TYR A 106 -10.74 17.65 -1.75
C TYR A 106 -10.36 18.42 -0.48
N VAL A 107 -11.21 18.31 0.52
CA VAL A 107 -10.98 18.82 1.87
C VAL A 107 -11.06 17.65 2.84
N LEU A 108 -10.04 17.48 3.65
CA LEU A 108 -10.04 16.58 4.77
C LEU A 108 -10.21 17.39 6.04
N GLU A 109 -11.22 17.09 6.81
CA GLU A 109 -11.45 17.68 8.14
C GLU A 109 -11.60 16.61 9.20
N GLY A 110 -11.40 16.98 10.46
CA GLY A 110 -11.52 16.02 11.54
C GLY A 110 -11.53 16.66 12.92
N SER A 111 -11.73 15.78 13.90
CA SER A 111 -11.71 16.15 15.31
C SER A 111 -11.01 15.10 16.14
N VAL A 112 -10.45 15.55 17.26
CA VAL A 112 -9.79 14.70 18.25
C VAL A 112 -10.44 14.97 19.60
N ARG A 113 -10.73 13.90 20.35
CA ARG A 113 -11.17 13.96 21.74
C ARG A 113 -10.35 12.99 22.58
N LEU A 114 -9.64 13.53 23.55
CA LEU A 114 -9.02 12.73 24.60
C LEU A 114 -9.89 12.80 25.87
N SER A 115 -10.10 11.65 26.52
CA SER A 115 -10.85 11.56 27.77
C SER A 115 -10.25 10.42 28.63
N GLY A 116 -9.54 10.81 29.68
CA GLY A 116 -8.75 9.87 30.48
C GLY A 116 -7.73 9.12 29.62
N ASN A 117 -7.81 7.80 29.61
CA ASN A 117 -6.92 6.92 28.82
C ASN A 117 -7.50 6.54 27.43
N ARG A 118 -8.43 7.32 26.87
CA ARG A 118 -9.05 7.01 25.57
C ARG A 118 -8.94 8.19 24.62
N VAL A 119 -8.52 7.90 23.39
CA VAL A 119 -8.51 8.83 22.27
C VAL A 119 -9.58 8.43 21.28
N ARG A 120 -10.36 9.40 20.85
CA ARG A 120 -11.24 9.30 19.68
C ARG A 120 -10.79 10.28 18.63
N VAL A 121 -10.53 9.79 17.42
CA VAL A 121 -10.28 10.60 16.22
C VAL A 121 -11.39 10.34 15.23
N THR A 122 -11.97 11.40 14.70
CA THR A 122 -12.93 11.33 13.58
C THR A 122 -12.34 12.11 12.43
N ALA A 123 -12.40 11.57 11.21
CA ALA A 123 -11.96 12.23 9.99
C ALA A 123 -12.98 12.01 8.88
N GLN A 124 -13.13 13.01 8.00
CA GLN A 124 -14.02 12.94 6.85
C GLN A 124 -13.42 13.64 5.64
N LEU A 125 -13.59 13.01 4.48
CA LEU A 125 -13.17 13.51 3.18
C LEU A 125 -14.38 14.09 2.44
N ILE A 126 -14.26 15.32 1.97
CA ILE A 126 -15.31 16.07 1.32
C ILE A 126 -14.85 16.49 -0.08
N ASP A 127 -15.70 16.32 -1.08
CA ASP A 127 -15.52 16.92 -2.41
C ASP A 127 -15.88 18.41 -2.35
N ALA A 128 -14.91 19.28 -2.48
CA ALA A 128 -15.09 20.72 -2.38
C ALA A 128 -15.96 21.32 -3.50
N GLY A 129 -16.13 20.65 -4.63
CA GLY A 129 -16.98 21.10 -5.73
C GLY A 129 -18.46 20.86 -5.46
N THR A 130 -18.79 19.69 -4.93
CA THR A 130 -20.17 19.24 -4.70
C THR A 130 -20.64 19.36 -3.26
N ASP A 131 -19.72 19.46 -2.31
CA ASP A 131 -19.93 19.36 -0.86
C ASP A 131 -20.40 17.97 -0.41
N ALA A 132 -20.12 16.96 -1.22
CA ALA A 132 -20.46 15.59 -0.90
C ALA A 132 -19.41 14.98 0.05
N HIS A 133 -19.88 14.36 1.13
CA HIS A 133 -19.04 13.55 2.00
C HIS A 133 -18.74 12.24 1.28
N LEU A 134 -17.49 12.05 0.87
CA LEU A 134 -17.05 10.87 0.14
C LEU A 134 -16.70 9.72 1.08
N TRP A 135 -16.15 10.06 2.27
CA TRP A 135 -15.70 9.09 3.24
C TRP A 135 -15.69 9.70 4.64
N ALA A 136 -15.95 8.87 5.66
CA ALA A 136 -15.79 9.21 7.05
C ALA A 136 -15.36 7.98 7.86
N GLU A 137 -14.44 8.15 8.79
CA GLU A 137 -14.00 7.09 9.70
C GLU A 137 -13.78 7.62 11.11
N ARG A 138 -14.00 6.72 12.09
CA ARG A 138 -13.79 6.99 13.50
C ARG A 138 -12.85 5.95 14.11
N PHE A 139 -11.84 6.43 14.82
CA PHE A 139 -10.87 5.64 15.55
C PHE A 139 -11.09 5.83 17.03
N ASP A 140 -11.28 4.74 17.77
CA ASP A 140 -11.34 4.71 19.24
C ASP A 140 -10.20 3.82 19.72
N ARG A 141 -9.29 4.34 20.58
CA ARG A 141 -8.10 3.65 21.10
C ARG A 141 -7.84 4.01 22.54
N ASP A 142 -7.19 3.08 23.25
CA ASP A 142 -6.63 3.36 24.57
C ASP A 142 -5.22 3.96 24.40
N THR A 143 -4.84 4.89 25.28
CA THR A 143 -3.59 5.64 25.19
C THR A 143 -2.55 5.08 26.15
N GLU A 144 -1.72 4.14 25.69
CA GLU A 144 -0.49 3.77 26.42
C GLU A 144 0.70 4.60 25.91
N ASP A 145 0.74 4.88 24.60
CA ASP A 145 1.74 5.72 23.94
C ASP A 145 1.06 6.60 22.89
N LEU A 146 1.00 7.92 23.15
CA LEU A 146 0.35 8.89 22.27
C LEU A 146 1.04 9.04 20.91
N PHE A 147 2.38 8.92 20.85
CA PHE A 147 3.12 9.06 19.59
C PHE A 147 2.91 7.84 18.70
N ALA A 148 3.03 6.63 19.25
CA ALA A 148 2.77 5.40 18.50
C ALA A 148 1.32 5.35 18.00
N LEU A 149 0.37 5.85 18.79
CA LEU A 149 -1.04 5.96 18.42
C LEU A 149 -1.26 6.98 17.29
N GLN A 150 -0.58 8.13 17.35
CA GLN A 150 -0.63 9.16 16.30
C GLN A 150 -0.13 8.58 14.98
N ASP A 151 1.01 7.91 14.98
CA ASP A 151 1.57 7.24 13.80
C ASP A 151 0.62 6.19 13.23
N GLU A 152 -0.01 5.36 14.06
CA GLU A 152 -1.01 4.38 13.61
C GLU A 152 -2.21 5.05 12.93
N ILE A 153 -2.79 6.07 13.57
CA ILE A 153 -3.96 6.77 13.06
C ILE A 153 -3.65 7.46 11.73
N VAL A 154 -2.53 8.19 11.67
CA VAL A 154 -2.10 8.91 10.46
C VAL A 154 -1.88 7.95 9.30
N SER A 155 -1.17 6.86 9.52
CA SER A 155 -0.89 5.86 8.51
C SER A 155 -2.17 5.19 7.99
N ARG A 156 -3.11 4.87 8.87
CA ARG A 156 -4.41 4.29 8.49
C ARG A 156 -5.26 5.26 7.69
N LEU A 157 -5.30 6.52 8.09
CA LEU A 157 -6.02 7.57 7.36
C LEU A 157 -5.42 7.77 5.96
N ALA A 158 -4.10 7.88 5.84
CA ALA A 158 -3.43 8.06 4.56
C ALA A 158 -3.71 6.89 3.59
N ASN A 159 -3.68 5.65 4.08
CA ASN A 159 -4.00 4.47 3.28
C ASN A 159 -5.47 4.46 2.83
N ALA A 160 -6.42 4.72 3.73
CA ALA A 160 -7.84 4.76 3.40
C ALA A 160 -8.16 5.87 2.39
N LEU A 161 -7.63 7.08 2.62
CA LEU A 161 -7.80 8.21 1.73
C LEU A 161 -7.25 7.95 0.31
N GLY A 162 -6.12 7.27 0.20
CA GLY A 162 -5.53 6.90 -1.10
C GLY A 162 -6.47 6.06 -1.95
N VAL A 163 -7.22 5.15 -1.35
CA VAL A 163 -8.23 4.29 -2.03
C VAL A 163 -9.45 5.11 -2.44
N GLU A 164 -10.00 5.91 -1.52
CA GLU A 164 -11.21 6.69 -1.75
C GLU A 164 -11.01 7.80 -2.81
N LEU A 165 -9.86 8.46 -2.80
CA LEU A 165 -9.49 9.46 -3.81
C LEU A 165 -9.43 8.86 -5.21
N ILE A 166 -8.87 7.64 -5.36
CA ILE A 166 -8.85 6.93 -6.63
C ILE A 166 -10.28 6.62 -7.09
N ALA A 167 -11.12 6.09 -6.21
CA ALA A 167 -12.51 5.75 -6.52
C ALA A 167 -13.30 6.99 -6.97
N ALA A 168 -13.15 8.11 -6.26
CA ALA A 168 -13.80 9.38 -6.59
C ALA A 168 -13.38 9.93 -7.96
N GLU A 169 -12.09 9.87 -8.29
CA GLU A 169 -11.59 10.35 -9.59
C GLU A 169 -12.05 9.46 -10.76
N VAL A 170 -12.01 8.14 -10.58
CA VAL A 170 -12.44 7.19 -11.64
C VAL A 170 -13.94 7.27 -11.92
N SER A 171 -14.74 7.64 -10.94
CA SER A 171 -16.20 7.82 -11.11
C SER A 171 -16.58 9.02 -11.99
N ARG A 172 -15.62 9.89 -12.32
CA ARG A 172 -15.86 11.09 -13.15
C ARG A 172 -15.70 10.79 -14.63
N PRO A 173 -16.63 11.20 -15.49
CA PRO A 173 -16.48 11.10 -16.94
C PRO A 173 -15.30 11.96 -17.41
N ALA A 174 -14.39 11.39 -18.20
CA ALA A 174 -13.37 12.13 -18.92
C ALA A 174 -13.69 12.08 -20.43
N GLU A 175 -13.93 13.24 -21.04
CA GLU A 175 -14.16 13.33 -22.49
C GLU A 175 -12.91 12.94 -23.29
N HIS A 176 -11.73 13.34 -22.79
CA HIS A 176 -10.43 13.00 -23.37
C HIS A 176 -9.51 12.45 -22.26
N PRO A 177 -9.43 11.12 -22.09
CA PRO A 177 -8.56 10.52 -21.08
C PRO A 177 -7.09 10.83 -21.31
N ASP A 178 -6.41 11.34 -20.26
CA ASP A 178 -4.97 11.58 -20.24
C ASP A 178 -4.20 10.42 -19.60
N THR A 179 -2.88 10.55 -19.47
CA THR A 179 -2.01 9.55 -18.81
C THR A 179 -2.48 9.23 -17.41
N LEU A 180 -2.85 10.24 -16.62
CA LEU A 180 -3.31 10.08 -15.24
C LEU A 180 -4.66 9.34 -15.19
N ASP A 181 -5.57 9.60 -16.12
CA ASP A 181 -6.84 8.86 -16.21
C ASP A 181 -6.62 7.36 -16.35
N TYR A 182 -5.75 6.98 -17.28
CA TYR A 182 -5.44 5.56 -17.49
C TYR A 182 -4.76 4.94 -16.28
N ILE A 183 -3.85 5.65 -15.62
CA ILE A 183 -3.20 5.19 -14.38
C ILE A 183 -4.25 4.97 -13.29
N LEU A 184 -5.12 5.93 -13.04
CA LEU A 184 -6.15 5.85 -11.99
C LEU A 184 -7.15 4.72 -12.25
N ARG A 185 -7.61 4.57 -13.50
CA ARG A 185 -8.50 3.45 -13.89
C ARG A 185 -7.80 2.10 -13.73
N GLY A 186 -6.53 1.98 -14.09
CA GLY A 186 -5.75 0.78 -13.86
C GLY A 186 -5.59 0.43 -12.38
N ARG A 187 -5.34 1.43 -11.53
CA ARG A 187 -5.31 1.28 -10.06
C ARG A 187 -6.67 0.82 -9.51
N ALA A 188 -7.76 1.44 -9.95
CA ALA A 188 -9.12 1.06 -9.54
C ALA A 188 -9.48 -0.37 -9.99
N ALA A 189 -9.06 -0.80 -11.19
CA ALA A 189 -9.26 -2.17 -11.63
C ALA A 189 -8.62 -3.17 -10.65
N LEU A 190 -7.41 -2.90 -10.18
CA LEU A 190 -6.68 -3.76 -9.23
C LEU A 190 -7.26 -3.79 -7.80
N LEU A 191 -8.21 -2.90 -7.45
CA LEU A 191 -8.95 -2.98 -6.20
C LEU A 191 -10.08 -4.02 -6.23
N LYS A 192 -10.47 -4.49 -7.43
CA LYS A 192 -11.45 -5.56 -7.61
C LYS A 192 -10.84 -6.94 -7.25
N PRO A 193 -11.67 -7.98 -7.02
CA PRO A 193 -11.18 -9.35 -6.82
C PRO A 193 -10.24 -9.80 -7.93
N ARG A 194 -9.13 -10.42 -7.57
CA ARG A 194 -8.06 -10.81 -8.52
C ARG A 194 -8.53 -11.91 -9.47
N THR A 195 -8.59 -11.59 -10.75
CA THR A 195 -8.88 -12.52 -11.84
C THR A 195 -7.96 -12.26 -13.04
N PRO A 196 -7.78 -13.23 -13.97
CA PRO A 196 -7.01 -13.00 -15.20
C PRO A 196 -7.51 -11.81 -16.02
N ASP A 197 -8.82 -11.57 -16.04
CA ASP A 197 -9.43 -10.47 -16.78
C ASP A 197 -9.13 -9.11 -16.14
N ILE A 198 -9.15 -9.02 -14.80
CA ILE A 198 -8.77 -7.81 -14.08
C ILE A 198 -7.31 -7.44 -14.34
N TYR A 199 -6.39 -8.41 -14.31
CA TYR A 199 -4.99 -8.13 -14.67
C TYR A 199 -4.85 -7.69 -16.13
N ARG A 200 -5.60 -8.29 -17.06
CA ARG A 200 -5.59 -7.88 -18.47
C ARG A 200 -6.12 -6.45 -18.64
N GLU A 201 -7.21 -6.10 -17.97
CA GLU A 201 -7.77 -4.75 -17.96
C GLU A 201 -6.74 -3.74 -17.43
N ALA A 202 -6.15 -3.99 -16.28
CA ALA A 202 -5.16 -3.09 -15.67
C ALA A 202 -3.92 -2.91 -16.55
N ILE A 203 -3.37 -4.00 -17.09
CA ILE A 203 -2.21 -3.97 -18.00
C ILE A 203 -2.52 -3.11 -19.22
N ASN A 204 -3.66 -3.32 -19.89
CA ASN A 204 -4.07 -2.51 -21.06
C ASN A 204 -4.19 -1.01 -20.71
N LEU A 205 -4.69 -0.68 -19.52
CA LEU A 205 -4.81 0.70 -19.09
C LEU A 205 -3.44 1.35 -18.85
N PHE A 206 -2.51 0.64 -18.21
CA PHE A 206 -1.14 1.15 -18.02
C PHE A 206 -0.35 1.22 -19.34
N GLU A 207 -0.59 0.33 -20.28
CA GLU A 207 -0.02 0.41 -21.64
C GLU A 207 -0.52 1.66 -22.39
N ARG A 208 -1.81 1.99 -22.27
CA ARG A 208 -2.37 3.24 -22.83
C ARG A 208 -1.77 4.46 -22.16
N ALA A 209 -1.56 4.43 -20.84
CA ALA A 209 -0.84 5.50 -20.14
C ALA A 209 0.56 5.71 -20.71
N LEU A 210 1.32 4.62 -20.94
CA LEU A 210 2.66 4.66 -21.52
C LEU A 210 2.67 5.06 -23.00
N ALA A 211 1.60 4.80 -23.74
CA ALA A 211 1.47 5.26 -25.12
C ALA A 211 1.31 6.80 -25.19
N LEU A 212 0.70 7.42 -24.18
CA LEU A 212 0.59 8.89 -24.06
C LEU A 212 1.85 9.53 -23.46
N ASP A 213 2.43 8.89 -22.43
CA ASP A 213 3.66 9.35 -21.79
C ASP A 213 4.64 8.18 -21.57
N PRO A 214 5.53 7.90 -22.55
CA PRO A 214 6.51 6.82 -22.44
C PRO A 214 7.54 7.00 -21.32
N GLN A 215 7.63 8.18 -20.72
CA GLN A 215 8.56 8.46 -19.62
C GLN A 215 7.90 8.36 -18.23
N SER A 216 6.62 8.12 -18.16
CA SER A 216 5.88 8.01 -16.90
C SER A 216 6.46 6.91 -15.99
N VAL A 217 7.14 7.31 -14.94
CA VAL A 217 7.71 6.41 -13.91
C VAL A 217 6.61 5.60 -13.23
N GLU A 218 5.48 6.27 -12.91
CA GLU A 218 4.35 5.58 -12.28
C GLU A 218 3.72 4.53 -13.20
N ALA A 219 3.47 4.87 -14.46
CA ALA A 219 2.88 3.91 -15.40
C ALA A 219 3.79 2.70 -15.63
N LYS A 220 5.11 2.90 -15.76
CA LYS A 220 6.10 1.81 -15.84
C LYS A 220 6.05 0.91 -14.61
N SER A 221 6.08 1.50 -13.41
CA SER A 221 6.07 0.77 -12.15
C SER A 221 4.76 -0.01 -11.94
N ARG A 222 3.62 0.61 -12.27
CA ARG A 222 2.29 -0.03 -12.19
C ARG A 222 2.12 -1.18 -13.18
N LEU A 223 2.60 -1.00 -14.41
CA LEU A 223 2.60 -2.06 -15.41
C LEU A 223 3.48 -3.23 -14.95
N ALA A 224 4.69 -2.97 -14.51
CA ALA A 224 5.61 -3.98 -14.02
C ALA A 224 5.02 -4.75 -12.82
N HIS A 225 4.41 -4.04 -11.86
CA HIS A 225 3.71 -4.65 -10.72
C HIS A 225 2.56 -5.55 -11.16
N SER A 226 1.79 -5.14 -12.16
CA SER A 226 0.67 -5.94 -12.68
C SER A 226 1.15 -7.22 -13.39
N LEU A 227 2.23 -7.12 -14.15
CA LEU A 227 2.85 -8.28 -14.83
C LEU A 227 3.40 -9.28 -13.80
N GLU A 228 4.15 -8.81 -12.79
CA GLU A 228 4.69 -9.66 -11.73
C GLU A 228 3.57 -10.33 -10.92
N ASN A 229 2.56 -9.57 -10.47
CA ASN A 229 1.45 -10.12 -9.71
C ASN A 229 0.64 -11.16 -10.51
N ARG A 230 0.46 -10.96 -11.81
CA ARG A 230 -0.19 -11.93 -12.69
C ARG A 230 0.59 -13.26 -12.72
N VAL A 231 1.91 -13.19 -12.73
CA VAL A 231 2.79 -14.37 -12.65
C VAL A 231 2.71 -15.03 -11.28
N SER A 232 2.88 -14.25 -10.20
CA SER A 232 2.87 -14.75 -8.82
C SER A 232 1.53 -15.40 -8.43
N ASN A 233 0.43 -14.98 -9.04
CA ASN A 233 -0.89 -15.59 -8.84
C ASN A 233 -1.21 -16.73 -9.83
N GLY A 234 -0.28 -17.13 -10.68
CA GLY A 234 -0.50 -18.21 -11.66
C GLY A 234 -1.52 -17.87 -12.75
N MET A 235 -1.72 -16.59 -13.06
CA MET A 235 -2.75 -16.08 -13.96
C MET A 235 -2.21 -15.71 -15.34
N THR A 236 -1.12 -16.33 -15.77
CA THR A 236 -0.49 -16.16 -17.11
C THR A 236 0.15 -17.44 -17.58
N ASN A 237 0.14 -17.64 -18.90
CA ASN A 237 0.90 -18.70 -19.58
C ASN A 237 2.25 -18.19 -20.11
N SER A 238 2.57 -16.91 -19.89
CA SER A 238 3.75 -16.23 -20.44
C SER A 238 4.68 -15.69 -19.31
N ALA A 239 4.78 -16.43 -18.21
CA ALA A 239 5.52 -15.98 -17.00
C ALA A 239 6.95 -15.48 -17.28
N PRO A 240 7.80 -16.15 -18.09
CA PRO A 240 9.14 -15.65 -18.38
C PRO A 240 9.14 -14.29 -19.11
N SER A 241 8.25 -14.13 -20.09
CA SER A 241 8.10 -12.87 -20.85
C SER A 241 7.58 -11.73 -19.97
N ASP A 242 6.61 -12.03 -19.11
CA ASP A 242 6.03 -11.04 -18.18
C ASP A 242 7.08 -10.55 -17.18
N LEU A 243 7.87 -11.46 -16.61
CA LEU A 243 8.93 -11.08 -15.65
C LEU A 243 10.06 -10.29 -16.31
N ALA A 244 10.51 -10.70 -17.50
CA ALA A 244 11.55 -9.98 -18.24
C ALA A 244 11.11 -8.56 -18.60
N ARG A 245 9.84 -8.41 -19.04
CA ARG A 245 9.27 -7.08 -19.32
C ARG A 245 9.14 -6.23 -18.07
N ALA A 246 8.69 -6.82 -16.95
CA ALA A 246 8.56 -6.13 -15.68
C ALA A 246 9.92 -5.64 -15.18
N GLU A 247 10.97 -6.45 -15.28
CA GLU A 247 12.33 -6.09 -14.89
C GLU A 247 12.85 -4.91 -15.72
N MET A 248 12.71 -4.95 -17.04
CA MET A 248 13.10 -3.84 -17.91
C MET A 248 12.38 -2.52 -17.55
N LEU A 249 11.08 -2.57 -17.27
CA LEU A 249 10.29 -1.40 -16.93
C LEU A 249 10.74 -0.80 -15.59
N ILE A 250 11.04 -1.64 -14.59
CA ILE A 250 11.50 -1.20 -13.28
C ILE A 250 12.91 -0.61 -13.35
N ASP A 251 13.81 -1.21 -14.11
CA ASP A 251 15.16 -0.66 -14.30
C ASP A 251 15.10 0.74 -14.95
N GLN A 252 14.21 0.94 -15.96
CA GLN A 252 13.95 2.25 -16.54
C GLN A 252 13.34 3.24 -15.54
N ALA A 253 12.39 2.78 -14.71
CA ALA A 253 11.74 3.61 -13.71
C ALA A 253 12.75 4.10 -12.65
N LEU A 254 13.58 3.21 -12.13
CA LEU A 254 14.62 3.53 -11.14
C LEU A 254 15.75 4.39 -11.73
N ALA A 255 16.12 4.17 -13.00
CA ALA A 255 17.08 5.04 -13.69
C ALA A 255 16.56 6.49 -13.84
N ALA A 256 15.25 6.66 -14.09
CA ALA A 256 14.62 7.98 -14.21
C ALA A 256 14.33 8.63 -12.85
N SER A 257 13.97 7.83 -11.85
CA SER A 257 13.63 8.31 -10.49
C SER A 257 14.12 7.32 -9.42
N PRO A 258 15.35 7.45 -8.96
CA PRO A 258 15.94 6.55 -7.95
C PRO A 258 15.25 6.58 -6.58
N LEU A 259 14.43 7.60 -6.30
CA LEU A 259 13.71 7.76 -5.03
C LEU A 259 12.20 7.51 -5.18
N TYR A 260 11.81 6.61 -6.09
CA TYR A 260 10.40 6.29 -6.29
C TYR A 260 10.01 5.01 -5.54
N ALA A 261 9.30 5.15 -4.41
CA ALA A 261 8.98 4.07 -3.49
C ALA A 261 8.34 2.85 -4.16
N LEU A 262 7.38 3.06 -5.07
CA LEU A 262 6.72 1.97 -5.78
C LEU A 262 7.70 1.17 -6.67
N ALA A 263 8.69 1.83 -7.30
CA ALA A 263 9.65 1.11 -8.14
C ALA A 263 10.54 0.18 -7.29
N HIS A 264 11.03 0.64 -6.15
CA HIS A 264 11.75 -0.22 -5.19
C HIS A 264 10.87 -1.37 -4.69
N PHE A 265 9.62 -1.09 -4.33
CA PHE A 265 8.67 -2.12 -3.92
C PHE A 265 8.51 -3.22 -4.99
N VAL A 266 8.34 -2.84 -6.26
CA VAL A 266 8.19 -3.79 -7.38
C VAL A 266 9.50 -4.50 -7.70
N LYS A 267 10.66 -3.83 -7.57
CA LYS A 267 11.97 -4.49 -7.68
C LYS A 267 12.12 -5.59 -6.64
N GLY A 268 11.75 -5.29 -5.39
CA GLY A 268 11.70 -6.29 -4.32
C GLY A 268 10.80 -7.49 -4.68
N HIS A 269 9.64 -7.26 -5.29
CA HIS A 269 8.75 -8.33 -5.78
C HIS A 269 9.41 -9.21 -6.84
N LEU A 270 10.07 -8.61 -7.82
CA LEU A 270 10.79 -9.34 -8.88
C LEU A 270 11.90 -10.21 -8.30
N LEU A 271 12.73 -9.66 -7.41
CA LEU A 271 13.80 -10.38 -6.74
C LEU A 271 13.24 -11.53 -5.87
N ARG A 272 12.16 -11.27 -5.15
CA ARG A 272 11.44 -12.28 -4.37
C ARG A 272 10.91 -13.41 -5.25
N ALA A 273 10.31 -13.11 -6.40
CA ALA A 273 9.83 -14.12 -7.36
C ALA A 273 10.98 -14.98 -7.91
N GLN A 274 12.18 -14.40 -8.03
CA GLN A 274 13.43 -15.09 -8.39
C GLN A 274 14.09 -15.83 -7.22
N GLN A 275 13.51 -15.81 -6.01
CA GLN A 275 14.05 -16.37 -4.77
C GLN A 275 15.37 -15.74 -4.31
N ARG A 276 15.63 -14.49 -4.71
CA ARG A 276 16.80 -13.69 -4.32
C ARG A 276 16.45 -12.86 -3.07
N TRP A 277 16.21 -13.57 -1.97
CA TRP A 277 15.63 -12.99 -0.75
C TRP A 277 16.51 -11.91 -0.13
N GLU A 278 17.81 -12.16 -0.05
CA GLU A 278 18.79 -11.23 0.53
C GLU A 278 18.88 -9.93 -0.28
N GLU A 279 18.71 -9.99 -1.60
CA GLU A 279 18.70 -8.81 -2.47
C GLU A 279 17.34 -8.11 -2.47
N ALA A 280 16.24 -8.82 -2.21
CA ALA A 280 14.90 -8.21 -2.11
C ALA A 280 14.73 -7.38 -0.81
N ILE A 281 15.41 -7.74 0.26
CA ILE A 281 15.34 -7.05 1.56
C ILE A 281 15.67 -5.56 1.43
N PRO A 282 16.85 -5.14 0.91
CA PRO A 282 17.19 -3.72 0.81
C PRO A 282 16.23 -2.94 -0.10
N GLU A 283 15.64 -3.56 -1.10
CA GLU A 283 14.65 -2.90 -1.96
C GLU A 283 13.33 -2.62 -1.22
N TYR A 284 12.85 -3.55 -0.40
CA TYR A 284 11.68 -3.28 0.46
C TYR A 284 11.99 -2.27 1.56
N GLU A 285 13.19 -2.31 2.14
CA GLU A 285 13.63 -1.32 3.14
C GLU A 285 13.73 0.07 2.53
N ALA A 286 14.25 0.21 1.30
CA ALA A 286 14.26 1.48 0.55
C ALA A 286 12.85 1.97 0.24
N ALA A 287 11.94 1.09 -0.19
CA ALA A 287 10.54 1.45 -0.40
C ALA A 287 9.88 1.99 0.88
N LEU A 288 10.11 1.36 2.02
CA LEU A 288 9.58 1.75 3.33
C LEU A 288 10.21 3.04 3.86
N ALA A 289 11.48 3.30 3.57
CA ALA A 289 12.14 4.57 3.91
C ALA A 289 11.53 5.76 3.13
N LEU A 290 11.07 5.51 1.89
CA LEU A 290 10.42 6.52 1.05
C LEU A 290 8.92 6.66 1.33
N ASP A 291 8.24 5.55 1.64
CA ASP A 291 6.83 5.52 2.01
C ASP A 291 6.59 4.47 3.10
N ARG A 292 6.55 4.92 4.36
CA ARG A 292 6.36 4.06 5.54
C ARG A 292 5.00 3.36 5.59
N ASN A 293 4.03 3.80 4.76
CA ASN A 293 2.65 3.31 4.75
C ASN A 293 2.42 2.13 3.78
N LEU A 294 3.46 1.64 3.13
CA LEU A 294 3.39 0.48 2.23
C LEU A 294 3.22 -0.83 3.00
N ALA A 295 2.02 -1.12 3.50
CA ALA A 295 1.73 -2.37 4.24
C ALA A 295 2.15 -3.63 3.47
N GLY A 296 2.00 -3.64 2.14
CA GLY A 296 2.47 -4.72 1.29
C GLY A 296 4.00 -4.92 1.33
N ALA A 297 4.78 -3.84 1.46
CA ALA A 297 6.23 -3.93 1.59
C ALA A 297 6.63 -4.59 2.92
N LEU A 298 5.98 -4.25 4.03
CA LEU A 298 6.19 -4.89 5.34
C LEU A 298 5.89 -6.39 5.29
N THR A 299 4.78 -6.78 4.67
CA THR A 299 4.37 -8.19 4.55
C THR A 299 5.38 -9.01 3.74
N ASN A 300 5.89 -8.45 2.63
CA ASN A 300 6.85 -9.15 1.78
C ASN A 300 8.28 -9.12 2.35
N LEU A 301 8.64 -8.04 3.05
CA LEU A 301 9.88 -7.96 3.83
C LEU A 301 9.90 -9.05 4.90
N ALA A 302 8.80 -9.22 5.66
CA ALA A 302 8.67 -10.28 6.65
C ALA A 302 8.90 -11.67 6.04
N GLN A 303 8.35 -11.94 4.85
CA GLN A 303 8.62 -13.17 4.11
C GLN A 303 10.10 -13.34 3.75
N CYS A 304 10.73 -12.30 3.20
CA CYS A 304 12.15 -12.35 2.82
C CYS A 304 13.06 -12.56 4.04
N LYS A 305 12.79 -11.85 5.15
CA LYS A 305 13.50 -12.02 6.43
C LYS A 305 13.39 -13.45 6.95
N LEU A 306 12.19 -14.08 6.87
CA LEU A 306 12.04 -15.49 7.24
C LEU A 306 12.98 -16.39 6.44
N TYR A 307 13.04 -16.22 5.12
CA TYR A 307 13.83 -17.09 4.24
C TYR A 307 15.32 -16.80 4.32
N ALA A 308 15.71 -15.57 4.60
CA ALA A 308 17.10 -15.17 4.88
C ALA A 308 17.57 -15.56 6.30
N GLY A 309 16.69 -16.06 7.17
CA GLY A 309 17.05 -16.58 8.50
C GLY A 309 16.73 -15.68 9.68
N SER A 310 16.28 -14.46 9.46
CA SER A 310 15.92 -13.47 10.50
C SER A 310 14.47 -13.71 11.00
N ILE A 311 14.20 -14.90 11.53
CA ILE A 311 12.85 -15.31 11.93
C ILE A 311 12.25 -14.42 13.01
N GLU A 312 13.08 -13.80 13.83
CA GLU A 312 12.69 -12.93 14.94
C GLU A 312 12.07 -11.60 14.47
N GLU A 313 12.42 -11.13 13.26
CA GLU A 313 11.89 -9.88 12.68
C GLU A 313 10.52 -10.05 12.03
N VAL A 314 10.08 -11.27 11.75
CA VAL A 314 8.88 -11.57 10.93
C VAL A 314 7.60 -11.11 11.61
N ILE A 315 7.40 -11.48 12.90
CA ILE A 315 6.18 -11.15 13.63
C ILE A 315 6.02 -9.64 13.78
N PRO A 316 7.02 -8.87 14.25
CA PRO A 316 6.91 -7.42 14.37
C PRO A 316 6.52 -6.73 13.05
N LEU A 317 7.13 -7.12 11.92
CA LEU A 317 6.82 -6.58 10.60
C LEU A 317 5.39 -6.90 10.15
N ALA A 318 4.95 -8.15 10.35
CA ALA A 318 3.59 -8.56 10.00
C ALA A 318 2.52 -7.88 10.87
N GLU A 319 2.78 -7.70 12.17
CA GLU A 319 1.91 -6.96 13.06
C GLU A 319 1.84 -5.47 12.72
N GLN A 320 2.96 -4.87 12.33
CA GLN A 320 2.99 -3.50 11.82
C GLN A 320 2.12 -3.38 10.56
N ALA A 321 2.23 -4.30 9.60
CA ALA A 321 1.40 -4.31 8.40
C ALA A 321 -0.11 -4.42 8.74
N ILE A 322 -0.48 -5.26 9.71
CA ILE A 322 -1.86 -5.39 10.20
C ILE A 322 -2.36 -4.09 10.82
N ARG A 323 -1.53 -3.41 11.61
CA ARG A 323 -1.90 -2.12 12.21
C ARG A 323 -2.11 -1.05 11.14
N LEU A 324 -1.22 -0.98 10.15
CA LEU A 324 -1.31 0.00 9.05
C LEU A 324 -2.55 -0.20 8.17
N SER A 325 -2.89 -1.43 7.85
CA SER A 325 -3.98 -1.72 6.93
C SER A 325 -4.80 -2.95 7.37
N PRO A 326 -5.63 -2.83 8.42
CA PRO A 326 -6.37 -3.96 9.00
C PRO A 326 -7.48 -4.50 8.08
N ARG A 327 -7.83 -3.79 7.02
CA ARG A 327 -8.79 -4.21 5.98
C ARG A 327 -8.12 -4.53 4.64
N ASP A 328 -6.79 -4.66 4.62
CA ASP A 328 -6.06 -5.04 3.41
C ASP A 328 -6.54 -6.40 2.90
N PRO A 329 -6.89 -6.53 1.59
CA PRO A 329 -7.24 -7.83 1.03
C PRO A 329 -6.14 -8.89 1.18
N GLY A 330 -4.88 -8.46 1.32
CA GLY A 330 -3.71 -9.31 1.55
C GLY A 330 -3.39 -9.61 3.02
N ILE A 331 -4.19 -9.13 3.98
CA ILE A 331 -3.94 -9.31 5.42
C ILE A 331 -3.77 -10.78 5.85
N CYS A 332 -4.40 -11.68 5.11
CA CYS A 332 -4.26 -13.13 5.32
C CYS A 332 -2.81 -13.61 5.24
N HIS A 333 -1.95 -12.95 4.45
CA HIS A 333 -0.53 -13.28 4.38
C HIS A 333 0.20 -12.91 5.68
N CYS A 334 -0.17 -11.80 6.33
CA CYS A 334 0.39 -11.45 7.65
C CYS A 334 0.03 -12.52 8.68
N TYR A 335 -1.25 -12.92 8.75
CA TYR A 335 -1.70 -13.99 9.66
C TYR A 335 -0.96 -15.30 9.36
N TYR A 336 -0.78 -15.64 8.11
CA TYR A 336 -0.07 -16.84 7.68
C TYR A 336 1.41 -16.81 8.09
N TRP A 337 2.11 -15.68 7.94
CA TRP A 337 3.52 -15.59 8.34
C TRP A 337 3.68 -15.64 9.85
N ILE A 338 2.83 -14.95 10.62
CA ILE A 338 2.84 -15.03 12.10
C ILE A 338 2.60 -16.47 12.53
N GLY A 339 1.56 -17.12 12.03
CA GLY A 339 1.26 -18.51 12.33
C GLY A 339 2.36 -19.49 11.92
N THR A 340 3.01 -19.23 10.77
CA THR A 340 4.17 -20.02 10.31
C THR A 340 5.35 -19.89 11.27
N VAL A 341 5.69 -18.68 11.73
CA VAL A 341 6.78 -18.47 12.70
C VAL A 341 6.48 -19.19 14.03
N HIS A 342 5.27 -19.06 14.55
CA HIS A 342 4.87 -19.79 15.75
C HIS A 342 5.02 -21.31 15.56
N LEU A 343 4.59 -21.87 14.43
CA LEU A 343 4.74 -23.28 14.12
C LEU A 343 6.22 -23.69 14.09
N LEU A 344 7.08 -22.93 13.41
CA LEU A 344 8.52 -23.21 13.33
C LEU A 344 9.24 -23.10 14.66
N GLN A 345 8.72 -22.30 15.58
CA GLN A 345 9.21 -22.18 16.96
C GLN A 345 8.51 -23.14 17.94
N SER A 346 7.75 -24.10 17.43
CA SER A 346 6.99 -25.09 18.23
C SER A 346 5.96 -24.49 19.21
N ARG A 347 5.53 -23.27 18.99
CA ARG A 347 4.42 -22.62 19.70
C ARG A 347 3.10 -22.98 19.02
N ILE A 348 2.64 -24.19 19.26
CA ILE A 348 1.59 -24.83 18.44
C ILE A 348 0.22 -24.18 18.62
N ASP A 349 -0.15 -23.80 19.82
CA ASP A 349 -1.46 -23.18 20.09
C ASP A 349 -1.58 -21.82 19.43
N GLU A 350 -0.55 -20.97 19.55
CA GLU A 350 -0.49 -19.68 18.89
C GLU A 350 -0.45 -19.84 17.36
N ALA A 351 0.28 -20.83 16.84
CA ALA A 351 0.30 -21.14 15.42
C ALA A 351 -1.11 -21.42 14.89
N ILE A 352 -1.89 -22.23 15.59
CA ILE A 352 -3.26 -22.57 15.20
C ILE A 352 -4.14 -21.34 15.18
N VAL A 353 -4.10 -20.48 16.21
CA VAL A 353 -4.90 -19.25 16.28
C VAL A 353 -4.66 -18.36 15.04
N TRP A 354 -3.41 -18.14 14.67
CA TRP A 354 -3.10 -17.28 13.54
C TRP A 354 -3.37 -17.92 12.18
N LEU A 355 -3.12 -19.22 12.05
CA LEU A 355 -3.40 -19.95 10.81
C LEU A 355 -4.91 -20.11 10.56
N GLU A 356 -5.74 -20.27 11.63
CA GLU A 356 -7.20 -20.23 11.51
C GLU A 356 -7.72 -18.88 11.03
N LYS A 357 -7.11 -17.76 11.51
CA LYS A 357 -7.40 -16.41 10.97
C LYS A 357 -7.06 -16.31 9.48
N ALA A 358 -5.90 -16.84 9.07
CA ALA A 358 -5.49 -16.83 7.66
C ALA A 358 -6.47 -17.64 6.78
N ARG A 359 -6.81 -18.85 7.21
CA ARG A 359 -7.79 -19.71 6.54
C ARG A 359 -9.16 -19.06 6.46
N SER A 360 -9.64 -18.44 7.55
CA SER A 360 -10.94 -17.78 7.59
C SER A 360 -11.03 -16.61 6.62
N ALA A 361 -9.91 -15.88 6.42
CA ALA A 361 -9.84 -14.78 5.45
C ALA A 361 -9.85 -15.27 3.99
N VAL A 362 -9.16 -16.39 3.69
CA VAL A 362 -9.09 -16.99 2.34
C VAL A 362 -9.20 -18.52 2.45
N PRO A 363 -10.41 -19.07 2.54
CA PRO A 363 -10.62 -20.52 2.71
C PRO A 363 -10.14 -21.38 1.53
N ALA A 364 -10.00 -20.81 0.35
CA ALA A 364 -9.57 -21.52 -0.84
C ALA A 364 -8.04 -21.61 -1.02
N GLN A 365 -7.24 -21.22 0.01
CA GLN A 365 -5.78 -21.24 -0.10
C GLN A 365 -5.18 -22.54 0.48
N PRO A 366 -4.69 -23.48 -0.35
CA PRO A 366 -4.29 -24.81 0.09
C PRO A 366 -3.13 -24.81 1.10
N PHE A 367 -2.21 -23.83 1.01
CA PHE A 367 -1.11 -23.72 1.96
C PHE A 367 -1.55 -23.40 3.38
N TYR A 368 -2.69 -22.72 3.58
CA TYR A 368 -3.20 -22.43 4.93
C TYR A 368 -3.70 -23.72 5.59
N HIS A 369 -4.41 -24.54 4.82
CA HIS A 369 -4.87 -25.86 5.26
C HIS A 369 -3.70 -26.79 5.59
N SER A 370 -2.66 -26.84 4.75
CA SER A 370 -1.50 -27.70 4.99
C SER A 370 -0.72 -27.30 6.25
N ARG A 371 -0.63 -25.98 6.56
CA ARG A 371 -0.02 -25.51 7.82
C ARG A 371 -0.85 -25.90 9.03
N LEU A 372 -2.17 -25.75 8.95
CA LEU A 372 -3.10 -26.19 10.00
C LEU A 372 -3.05 -27.70 10.22
N ALA A 373 -2.99 -28.50 9.13
CA ALA A 373 -2.81 -29.93 9.23
C ALA A 373 -1.58 -30.30 10.05
N ALA A 374 -0.44 -29.67 9.77
CA ALA A 374 0.78 -29.89 10.51
C ALA A 374 0.65 -29.45 11.99
N ALA A 375 0.06 -28.29 12.26
CA ALA A 375 -0.10 -27.77 13.60
C ALA A 375 -1.04 -28.64 14.45
N TYR A 376 -2.21 -29.03 13.92
CA TYR A 376 -3.14 -29.94 14.61
C TYR A 376 -2.52 -31.30 14.90
N ALA A 377 -1.78 -31.86 13.93
CA ALA A 377 -1.12 -33.15 14.12
C ALA A 377 -0.03 -33.09 15.22
N LEU A 378 0.71 -31.97 15.31
CA LEU A 378 1.68 -31.77 16.38
C LEU A 378 1.03 -31.60 17.76
N ARG A 379 -0.17 -31.02 17.82
CA ARG A 379 -0.98 -30.92 19.05
C ARG A 379 -1.63 -32.23 19.43
N GLY A 380 -1.68 -33.21 18.53
CA GLY A 380 -2.31 -34.51 18.77
C GLY A 380 -3.76 -34.63 18.24
N GLU A 381 -4.27 -33.63 17.55
CA GLU A 381 -5.64 -33.62 16.97
C GLU A 381 -5.64 -34.26 15.57
N ILE A 382 -5.39 -35.57 15.51
CA ILE A 382 -5.12 -36.27 14.25
C ILE A 382 -6.29 -36.22 13.28
N GLU A 383 -7.53 -36.31 13.75
CA GLU A 383 -8.73 -36.27 12.89
C GLU A 383 -8.87 -34.88 12.19
N ARG A 384 -8.68 -33.80 12.95
CA ARG A 384 -8.70 -32.45 12.39
C ARG A 384 -7.53 -32.24 11.39
N ALA A 385 -6.35 -32.74 11.74
CA ALA A 385 -5.17 -32.68 10.87
C ALA A 385 -5.42 -33.39 9.54
N ALA A 386 -5.99 -34.58 9.55
CA ALA A 386 -6.34 -35.33 8.36
C ALA A 386 -7.40 -34.62 7.51
N GLY A 387 -8.40 -33.99 8.14
CA GLY A 387 -9.40 -33.17 7.45
C GLY A 387 -8.79 -31.97 6.73
N GLU A 388 -7.92 -31.23 7.41
CA GLU A 388 -7.22 -30.07 6.79
C GLU A 388 -6.28 -30.51 5.65
N LEU A 389 -5.59 -31.64 5.79
CA LEU A 389 -4.75 -32.20 4.74
C LEU A 389 -5.57 -32.63 3.51
N ALA A 390 -6.73 -33.25 3.73
CA ALA A 390 -7.64 -33.62 2.67
C ALA A 390 -8.16 -32.39 1.90
N GLU A 391 -8.47 -31.33 2.62
CA GLU A 391 -8.91 -30.07 2.02
C GLU A 391 -7.79 -29.40 1.22
N ALA A 392 -6.55 -29.37 1.72
CA ALA A 392 -5.39 -28.89 0.96
C ALA A 392 -5.22 -29.63 -0.38
N ARG A 393 -5.41 -30.97 -0.35
CA ARG A 393 -5.37 -31.83 -1.55
C ARG A 393 -6.52 -31.53 -2.51
N ARG A 394 -7.72 -31.31 -2.01
CA ARG A 394 -8.90 -30.98 -2.82
C ARG A 394 -8.76 -29.64 -3.53
N LEU A 395 -8.21 -28.64 -2.84
CA LEU A 395 -8.02 -27.28 -3.36
C LEU A 395 -6.86 -27.20 -4.39
N GLU A 396 -5.88 -28.09 -4.29
CA GLU A 396 -4.72 -28.13 -5.20
C GLU A 396 -4.75 -29.43 -6.00
N ALA A 397 -5.34 -29.37 -7.22
CA ALA A 397 -5.57 -30.55 -8.07
C ALA A 397 -4.28 -31.09 -8.75
N GLY A 398 -3.16 -30.36 -8.70
CA GLY A 398 -1.88 -30.75 -9.29
C GLY A 398 -1.11 -31.84 -8.53
N GLY A 399 -1.64 -32.25 -7.35
CA GLY A 399 -1.04 -33.31 -6.53
C GLY A 399 0.16 -32.85 -5.71
N LEU A 400 0.33 -31.54 -5.49
CA LEU A 400 1.41 -30.99 -4.66
C LEU A 400 1.43 -31.56 -3.25
N PHE A 401 0.27 -31.70 -2.63
CA PHE A 401 0.12 -32.21 -1.27
C PHE A 401 -0.07 -33.75 -1.21
N SER A 402 0.27 -34.48 -2.29
CA SER A 402 0.21 -35.94 -2.28
C SER A 402 1.34 -36.57 -1.47
N SER A 403 2.53 -35.97 -1.47
CA SER A 403 3.69 -36.45 -0.70
C SER A 403 4.61 -35.32 -0.24
N ILE A 404 5.42 -35.63 0.76
CA ILE A 404 6.48 -34.72 1.27
C ILE A 404 7.50 -34.40 0.17
N SER A 405 7.91 -35.42 -0.60
CA SER A 405 8.90 -35.25 -1.67
C SER A 405 8.41 -34.30 -2.76
N ARG A 406 7.15 -34.43 -3.18
CA ARG A 406 6.55 -33.49 -4.15
C ARG A 406 6.45 -32.08 -3.61
N LEU A 407 6.04 -31.93 -2.35
CA LEU A 407 5.95 -30.61 -1.72
C LEU A 407 7.33 -29.95 -1.63
N LYS A 408 8.37 -30.70 -1.28
CA LYS A 408 9.77 -30.21 -1.25
C LYS A 408 10.30 -29.87 -2.63
N ALA A 409 9.86 -30.56 -3.68
CA ALA A 409 10.29 -30.31 -5.05
C ALA A 409 9.66 -29.07 -5.68
N PHE A 410 8.54 -28.55 -5.11
CA PHE A 410 7.80 -27.42 -5.66
C PHE A 410 8.63 -26.14 -5.74
N PRO A 411 8.81 -25.54 -6.94
CA PRO A 411 9.68 -24.38 -7.13
C PRO A 411 9.21 -23.13 -6.38
N GLY A 412 7.90 -22.93 -6.23
CA GLY A 412 7.29 -21.79 -5.58
C GLY A 412 7.36 -21.82 -4.04
N ALA A 413 7.80 -22.92 -3.47
CA ALA A 413 7.83 -23.13 -2.02
C ALA A 413 9.18 -22.76 -1.40
N GLY A 414 9.65 -21.53 -1.60
CA GLY A 414 10.99 -21.06 -1.22
C GLY A 414 11.42 -21.30 0.22
N ALA A 415 10.48 -21.53 1.13
CA ALA A 415 10.74 -21.63 2.55
C ALA A 415 11.71 -22.76 2.93
N TRP A 416 11.54 -23.95 2.40
CA TRP A 416 12.46 -25.07 2.70
C TRP A 416 13.71 -25.09 1.82
N ARG A 417 13.85 -24.13 0.93
CA ARG A 417 15.09 -23.82 0.19
C ARG A 417 15.88 -22.66 0.80
N GLY A 418 15.37 -22.03 1.84
CA GLY A 418 16.03 -20.96 2.60
C GLY A 418 17.33 -21.40 3.26
N VAL A 419 17.87 -20.58 4.12
CA VAL A 419 19.11 -20.88 4.86
C VAL A 419 18.97 -22.18 5.68
N PRO A 420 20.09 -22.90 5.96
CA PRO A 420 20.06 -24.21 6.62
C PRO A 420 19.28 -24.23 7.95
N ARG A 421 19.39 -23.17 8.76
CA ARG A 421 18.66 -23.03 10.03
C ARG A 421 17.13 -23.11 9.80
N ILE A 422 16.62 -22.39 8.82
CA ILE A 422 15.18 -22.37 8.52
C ILE A 422 14.71 -23.72 7.97
N ARG A 423 15.49 -24.34 7.08
CA ARG A 423 15.18 -25.69 6.58
C ARG A 423 15.07 -26.73 7.70
N ALA A 424 15.97 -26.66 8.68
CA ALA A 424 15.92 -27.55 9.85
C ALA A 424 14.66 -27.35 10.68
N LEU A 425 14.20 -26.09 10.87
CA LEU A 425 12.96 -25.79 11.57
C LEU A 425 11.73 -26.33 10.81
N TYR A 426 11.68 -26.15 9.48
CA TYR A 426 10.61 -26.74 8.68
C TYR A 426 10.56 -28.26 8.76
N GLU A 427 11.71 -28.93 8.75
CA GLU A 427 11.79 -30.39 8.87
C GLU A 427 11.31 -30.87 10.24
N ALA A 428 11.75 -30.20 11.30
CA ALA A 428 11.41 -30.56 12.67
C ALA A 428 9.94 -30.31 13.06
N THR A 429 9.26 -29.39 12.36
CA THR A 429 7.90 -28.96 12.70
C THR A 429 6.91 -29.24 11.58
N TYR A 430 6.93 -28.46 10.51
CA TYR A 430 5.95 -28.56 9.44
C TYR A 430 5.90 -29.94 8.80
N PHE A 431 7.04 -30.46 8.31
CA PHE A 431 7.09 -31.76 7.68
C PHE A 431 6.85 -32.91 8.68
N ALA A 432 7.36 -32.80 9.91
CA ALA A 432 7.05 -33.75 10.97
C ALA A 432 5.54 -33.77 11.28
N GLY A 433 4.89 -32.60 11.32
CA GLY A 433 3.43 -32.50 11.49
C GLY A 433 2.65 -33.09 10.34
N LEU A 434 3.05 -32.83 9.08
CA LEU A 434 2.40 -33.40 7.90
C LEU A 434 2.51 -34.94 7.86
N ARG A 435 3.66 -35.52 8.23
CA ARG A 435 3.82 -36.98 8.37
C ARG A 435 2.84 -37.54 9.41
N LYS A 436 2.72 -36.89 10.58
CA LYS A 436 1.74 -37.27 11.61
C LYS A 436 0.29 -37.10 11.12
N ALA A 437 0.00 -36.14 10.24
CA ALA A 437 -1.30 -35.97 9.62
C ALA A 437 -1.61 -37.00 8.51
N GLY A 438 -0.67 -37.91 8.20
CA GLY A 438 -0.84 -38.98 7.22
C GLY A 438 -0.38 -38.62 5.79
N MET A 439 0.51 -37.64 5.63
CA MET A 439 1.15 -37.39 4.33
C MET A 439 2.31 -38.37 4.14
N PRO A 440 2.35 -39.18 3.04
CA PRO A 440 3.45 -40.09 2.76
C PRO A 440 4.72 -39.34 2.38
N GLU A 441 5.87 -40.02 2.48
CA GLU A 441 7.15 -39.44 2.09
C GLU A 441 7.28 -39.32 0.55
N GLU A 442 6.80 -40.37 -0.20
CA GLU A 442 6.78 -40.45 -1.67
C GLU A 442 5.36 -40.66 -2.23
#